data_430ba3adb7c4f80e19a130cb9045da52
#
_entry.id   430ba3adb7c4f80e19a130cb9045da52
#
_cell.length_a   1.000
_cell.length_b   1.000
_cell.length_c   1.000
_cell.angle_alpha   90.00
_cell.angle_beta   90.00
_cell.angle_gamma   90.00
#
_symmetry.space_group_name_H-M   'P 1'
#
loop_
_entity.id
_entity.type
_entity.pdbx_description
1 polymer ?
#
loop_
_entity_poly.entity_id
_entity_poly.type
_entity_poly.pdbx_seq_one_letter_code
_entity_poly.pdbx_strand_id
1 'polypeptide(L)'
;MCIRDSVSVQDLSQGLAESFGLEKPEGALVGMVPADGPGAKAGIKPGDVIIALNGEKVIDSRELPPKVAILKPGSDALLKIWRDGKAMDLKVTIAELDDTPKPEAAPKAEAKAQKPGRLGLAIRPLSPEERQKHGVEGGLIVEKAVGPAQKAGILKGDVLLAVNGEPVSDVETLKKLADKAGNHVALLIERQGNTLFIPLNLSKEK
;
A
#
# COMPACT_ATOMS: atom_id res chain seq x y z
N MET A 1 8.96 -8.35 -6.07
CA MET A 1 10.19 -8.06 -6.82
C MET A 1 10.48 -6.60 -6.55
N CYS A 2 11.50 -6.31 -5.74
CA CYS A 2 11.84 -4.93 -5.38
C CYS A 2 12.53 -4.26 -6.57
N ILE A 3 11.96 -3.18 -7.07
CA ILE A 3 12.68 -2.27 -7.94
C ILE A 3 13.48 -1.40 -6.99
N ARG A 4 14.78 -1.63 -7.01
CA ARG A 4 15.84 -0.87 -6.33
C ARG A 4 15.36 0.50 -5.82
N ASP A 5 15.08 0.53 -4.52
CA ASP A 5 15.12 1.65 -3.58
C ASP A 5 14.24 2.89 -3.77
N SER A 6 13.28 2.91 -4.71
CA SER A 6 12.42 4.09 -4.84
C SER A 6 10.94 3.84 -4.58
N VAL A 7 10.36 2.81 -5.15
CA VAL A 7 8.92 2.51 -5.02
C VAL A 7 8.69 1.02 -5.22
N SER A 8 7.99 0.36 -4.30
CA SER A 8 7.52 -1.00 -4.50
C SER A 8 6.21 -0.98 -5.28
N VAL A 9 6.11 -1.75 -6.36
CA VAL A 9 4.89 -1.88 -7.16
C VAL A 9 4.42 -3.32 -7.24
N GLN A 10 3.11 -3.53 -7.34
CA GLN A 10 2.49 -4.82 -7.54
C GLN A 10 1.46 -4.80 -8.68
N ASP A 11 1.12 -5.98 -9.20
CA ASP A 11 0.09 -6.11 -10.23
C ASP A 11 -1.29 -5.76 -9.67
N LEU A 12 -2.09 -5.10 -10.50
CA LEU A 12 -3.45 -4.70 -10.15
C LEU A 12 -4.42 -5.83 -10.49
N SER A 13 -4.89 -6.57 -9.48
CA SER A 13 -5.96 -7.55 -9.68
C SER A 13 -7.32 -6.87 -9.89
N GLN A 14 -8.31 -7.60 -10.44
CA GLN A 14 -9.66 -7.08 -10.64
C GLN A 14 -10.28 -6.52 -9.36
N GLY A 15 -10.15 -7.24 -8.23
CA GLY A 15 -10.69 -6.77 -6.94
C GLY A 15 -9.98 -5.52 -6.40
N LEU A 16 -8.68 -5.35 -6.70
CA LEU A 16 -7.94 -4.13 -6.38
C LEU A 16 -8.38 -2.97 -7.29
N ALA A 17 -8.53 -3.20 -8.59
CA ALA A 17 -9.02 -2.18 -9.53
C ALA A 17 -10.37 -1.62 -9.07
N GLU A 18 -11.32 -2.49 -8.72
CA GLU A 18 -12.64 -2.11 -8.19
C GLU A 18 -12.54 -1.31 -6.88
N SER A 19 -11.62 -1.69 -5.97
CA SER A 19 -11.40 -0.99 -4.70
C SER A 19 -10.83 0.43 -4.89
N PHE A 20 -10.08 0.66 -5.98
CA PHE A 20 -9.54 1.97 -6.35
C PHE A 20 -10.38 2.71 -7.40
N GLY A 21 -11.56 2.19 -7.76
CA GLY A 21 -12.47 2.81 -8.71
C GLY A 21 -12.00 2.79 -10.16
N LEU A 22 -11.18 1.81 -10.54
CA LEU A 22 -10.76 1.56 -11.92
C LEU A 22 -11.69 0.53 -12.57
N GLU A 23 -12.08 0.78 -13.81
CA GLU A 23 -12.92 -0.16 -14.58
C GLU A 23 -12.16 -1.39 -15.06
N LYS A 24 -10.83 -1.26 -15.23
CA LYS A 24 -9.96 -2.32 -15.73
C LYS A 24 -8.74 -2.49 -14.82
N PRO A 25 -8.23 -3.73 -14.67
CA PRO A 25 -7.03 -4.00 -13.90
C PRO A 25 -5.76 -3.68 -14.72
N GLU A 26 -5.61 -2.42 -15.15
CA GLU A 26 -4.46 -1.93 -15.92
C GLU A 26 -3.65 -0.97 -15.05
N GLY A 27 -2.32 -1.13 -15.03
CA GLY A 27 -1.39 -0.27 -14.32
C GLY A 27 -0.55 -1.00 -13.25
N ALA A 28 0.34 -0.26 -12.60
CA ALA A 28 1.19 -0.72 -11.52
C ALA A 28 0.74 -0.08 -10.19
N LEU A 29 0.24 -0.89 -9.25
CA LEU A 29 -0.19 -0.41 -7.94
C LEU A 29 1.02 -0.17 -7.05
N VAL A 30 1.14 1.03 -6.52
CA VAL A 30 2.20 1.44 -5.59
C VAL A 30 1.92 0.86 -4.21
N GLY A 31 2.77 -0.04 -3.74
CA GLY A 31 2.69 -0.67 -2.42
C GLY A 31 3.43 0.11 -1.33
N MET A 32 4.70 0.43 -1.56
CA MET A 32 5.53 1.18 -0.62
C MET A 32 6.28 2.30 -1.33
N VAL A 33 6.38 3.43 -0.66
CA VAL A 33 7.18 4.59 -1.09
C VAL A 33 8.09 4.96 0.07
N PRO A 34 9.42 4.79 -0.06
CA PRO A 34 10.36 5.24 0.96
C PRO A 34 10.25 6.75 1.17
N ALA A 35 10.20 7.19 2.43
CA ALA A 35 9.97 8.59 2.80
C ALA A 35 11.01 9.55 2.20
N ASP A 36 12.26 9.11 2.11
CA ASP A 36 13.38 9.90 1.56
C ASP A 36 13.60 9.69 0.05
N GLY A 37 12.82 8.80 -0.57
CA GLY A 37 12.95 8.43 -1.97
C GLY A 37 12.46 9.50 -2.95
N PRO A 38 12.88 9.41 -4.23
CA PRO A 38 12.45 10.33 -5.28
C PRO A 38 10.93 10.27 -5.52
N GLY A 39 10.31 9.12 -5.33
CA GLY A 39 8.86 8.94 -5.42
C GLY A 39 8.09 9.74 -4.38
N ALA A 40 8.55 9.72 -3.11
CA ALA A 40 7.93 10.51 -2.04
C ALA A 40 8.08 12.03 -2.30
N LYS A 41 9.27 12.46 -2.73
CA LYS A 41 9.53 13.87 -3.09
C LYS A 41 8.67 14.36 -4.25
N ALA A 42 8.34 13.48 -5.18
CA ALA A 42 7.43 13.75 -6.28
C ALA A 42 5.93 13.69 -5.89
N GLY A 43 5.62 13.26 -4.66
CA GLY A 43 4.25 13.17 -4.15
C GLY A 43 3.53 11.86 -4.48
N ILE A 44 4.27 10.80 -4.86
CA ILE A 44 3.72 9.45 -4.98
C ILE A 44 3.38 8.93 -3.58
N LYS A 45 2.25 8.24 -3.47
CA LYS A 45 1.77 7.66 -2.22
C LYS A 45 1.44 6.17 -2.39
N PRO A 46 1.52 5.38 -1.30
CA PRO A 46 0.94 4.03 -1.31
C PRO A 46 -0.55 4.08 -1.71
N GLY A 47 -0.96 3.19 -2.60
CA GLY A 47 -2.32 3.18 -3.15
C GLY A 47 -2.49 3.92 -4.49
N ASP A 48 -1.49 4.64 -4.97
CA ASP A 48 -1.50 5.17 -6.34
C ASP A 48 -1.40 4.03 -7.35
N VAL A 49 -2.08 4.15 -8.47
CA VAL A 49 -1.91 3.24 -9.60
C VAL A 49 -1.23 4.00 -10.73
N ILE A 50 -0.03 3.59 -11.12
CA ILE A 50 0.71 4.18 -12.24
C ILE A 50 0.11 3.62 -13.54
N ILE A 51 -0.52 4.47 -14.33
CA ILE A 51 -1.21 4.11 -15.58
C ILE A 51 -0.45 4.51 -16.84
N ALA A 52 0.51 5.45 -16.74
CA ALA A 52 1.43 5.77 -17.85
C ALA A 52 2.73 6.38 -17.34
N LEU A 53 3.80 6.23 -18.14
CA LEU A 53 5.12 6.83 -17.96
C LEU A 53 5.52 7.55 -19.25
N ASN A 54 5.81 8.86 -19.18
CA ASN A 54 6.17 9.69 -20.34
C ASN A 54 5.19 9.57 -21.54
N GLY A 55 3.90 9.39 -21.26
CA GLY A 55 2.86 9.20 -22.27
C GLY A 55 2.67 7.76 -22.76
N GLU A 56 3.58 6.84 -22.41
CA GLU A 56 3.42 5.41 -22.70
C GLU A 56 2.58 4.72 -21.62
N LYS A 57 1.56 3.99 -22.02
CA LYS A 57 0.73 3.21 -21.08
C LYS A 57 1.55 2.17 -20.35
N VAL A 58 1.20 1.97 -19.08
CA VAL A 58 1.67 0.87 -18.21
C VAL A 58 0.48 -0.06 -18.00
N ILE A 59 0.58 -1.30 -18.49
CA ILE A 59 -0.49 -2.29 -18.39
C ILE A 59 -0.33 -3.13 -17.13
N ASP A 60 0.92 -3.51 -16.80
CA ASP A 60 1.24 -4.28 -15.61
C ASP A 60 2.50 -3.74 -14.89
N SER A 61 2.71 -4.19 -13.63
CA SER A 61 3.81 -3.71 -12.80
C SER A 61 5.20 -4.07 -13.36
N ARG A 62 5.29 -5.13 -14.17
CA ARG A 62 6.57 -5.63 -14.75
C ARG A 62 7.08 -4.76 -15.88
N GLU A 63 6.22 -3.96 -16.52
CA GLU A 63 6.61 -3.02 -17.58
C GLU A 63 7.32 -1.78 -17.02
N LEU A 64 7.04 -1.41 -15.78
CA LEU A 64 7.56 -0.17 -15.20
C LEU A 64 9.08 -0.19 -14.99
N PRO A 65 9.72 -1.26 -14.43
CA PRO A 65 11.15 -1.31 -14.21
C PRO A 65 12.00 -1.11 -15.46
N PRO A 66 11.76 -1.84 -16.58
CA PRO A 66 12.56 -1.66 -17.76
C PRO A 66 12.38 -0.27 -18.40
N LYS A 67 11.16 0.30 -18.33
CA LYS A 67 10.88 1.66 -18.82
C LYS A 67 11.62 2.73 -18.00
N VAL A 68 11.67 2.57 -16.69
CA VAL A 68 12.41 3.48 -15.79
C VAL A 68 13.94 3.31 -15.96
N ALA A 69 14.43 2.08 -16.16
CA ALA A 69 15.85 1.79 -16.30
C ALA A 69 16.49 2.42 -17.55
N ILE A 70 15.69 2.72 -18.58
CA ILE A 70 16.16 3.39 -19.80
C ILE A 70 16.34 4.90 -19.60
N LEU A 71 15.67 5.47 -18.59
CA LEU A 71 15.75 6.90 -18.29
C LEU A 71 17.08 7.22 -17.60
N LYS A 72 17.67 8.34 -17.99
CA LYS A 72 18.94 8.78 -17.40
C LYS A 72 18.73 9.23 -15.94
N PRO A 73 19.60 8.85 -14.99
CA PRO A 73 19.61 9.45 -13.66
C PRO A 73 19.65 10.98 -13.74
N GLY A 74 18.89 11.65 -12.89
CA GLY A 74 18.73 13.11 -12.90
C GLY A 74 17.73 13.64 -13.95
N SER A 75 17.20 12.79 -14.84
CA SER A 75 16.14 13.23 -15.76
C SER A 75 14.76 13.25 -15.11
N ASP A 76 13.91 14.12 -15.63
CA ASP A 76 12.51 14.17 -15.20
C ASP A 76 11.67 13.19 -16.02
N ALA A 77 10.84 12.44 -15.33
CA ALA A 77 9.83 11.55 -15.90
C ALA A 77 8.43 12.06 -15.55
N LEU A 78 7.51 12.02 -16.50
CA LEU A 78 6.11 12.34 -16.27
C LEU A 78 5.34 11.05 -16.00
N LEU A 79 4.88 10.86 -14.75
CA LEU A 79 4.02 9.76 -14.37
C LEU A 79 2.57 10.21 -14.40
N LYS A 80 1.73 9.47 -15.11
CA LYS A 80 0.29 9.57 -14.94
C LYS A 80 -0.17 8.53 -13.93
N ILE A 81 -0.73 8.99 -12.83
CA ILE A 81 -1.23 8.16 -11.75
C ILE A 81 -2.75 8.26 -11.63
N TRP A 82 -3.35 7.22 -11.08
CA TRP A 82 -4.73 7.20 -10.65
C TRP A 82 -4.78 7.20 -9.13
N ARG A 83 -5.46 8.19 -8.55
CA ARG A 83 -5.63 8.39 -7.11
C ARG A 83 -7.05 8.87 -6.83
N ASP A 84 -7.75 8.25 -5.88
CA ASP A 84 -9.10 8.65 -5.42
C ASP A 84 -10.11 8.84 -6.57
N GLY A 85 -10.07 7.95 -7.57
CA GLY A 85 -10.98 8.02 -8.71
C GLY A 85 -10.61 9.08 -9.77
N LYS A 86 -9.42 9.66 -9.72
CA LYS A 86 -8.95 10.70 -10.65
C LYS A 86 -7.57 10.41 -11.20
N ALA A 87 -7.39 10.72 -12.49
CA ALA A 87 -6.07 10.71 -13.10
C ALA A 87 -5.34 12.02 -12.77
N MET A 88 -4.06 11.93 -12.38
CA MET A 88 -3.20 13.06 -12.08
C MET A 88 -1.82 12.85 -12.73
N ASP A 89 -1.21 13.94 -13.17
CA ASP A 89 0.15 13.91 -13.68
C ASP A 89 1.14 14.36 -12.61
N LEU A 90 2.15 13.54 -12.34
CA LEU A 90 3.23 13.81 -11.39
C LEU A 90 4.58 13.82 -12.11
N LYS A 91 5.37 14.84 -11.84
CA LYS A 91 6.74 14.94 -12.33
C LYS A 91 7.69 14.33 -11.30
N VAL A 92 8.40 13.28 -11.68
CA VAL A 92 9.34 12.56 -10.84
C VAL A 92 10.75 12.69 -11.40
N THR A 93 11.69 13.14 -10.59
CA THR A 93 13.12 13.14 -10.97
C THR A 93 13.68 11.75 -10.67
N ILE A 94 14.28 11.12 -11.69
CA ILE A 94 14.91 9.80 -11.53
C ILE A 94 16.20 9.97 -10.73
N ALA A 95 16.26 9.40 -9.51
CA ALA A 95 17.45 9.49 -8.67
C ALA A 95 18.49 8.42 -9.04
N GLU A 96 19.76 8.77 -8.82
CA GLU A 96 20.87 7.81 -8.76
C GLU A 96 20.81 7.06 -7.42
N LEU A 97 21.14 5.78 -7.41
CA LEU A 97 21.12 4.97 -6.19
C LEU A 97 22.14 5.46 -5.18
N ASP A 98 21.70 5.87 -4.01
CA ASP A 98 22.53 5.94 -2.81
C ASP A 98 22.06 4.90 -1.78
N ASP A 99 22.92 3.93 -1.53
CA ASP A 99 22.75 2.89 -0.50
C ASP A 99 23.01 3.47 0.90
N THR A 100 21.97 3.96 1.60
CA THR A 100 22.07 4.05 3.07
C THR A 100 20.68 4.07 3.74
N PRO A 101 20.33 3.09 4.60
CA PRO A 101 19.16 3.15 5.44
C PRO A 101 19.43 3.95 6.72
N LYS A 102 18.60 4.95 7.01
CA LYS A 102 18.63 5.65 8.30
C LYS A 102 17.30 5.47 9.03
N PRO A 103 17.30 4.95 10.26
CA PRO A 103 16.10 4.83 11.08
C PRO A 103 15.88 6.08 11.93
N GLU A 104 14.65 6.57 12.00
CA GLU A 104 14.27 7.58 12.98
C GLU A 104 13.03 7.16 13.79
N ALA A 105 13.01 7.59 15.05
CA ALA A 105 12.34 6.94 16.16
C ALA A 105 10.94 7.48 16.50
N ALA A 106 10.20 6.64 17.23
CA ALA A 106 8.80 6.63 17.60
C ALA A 106 8.35 7.60 18.72
N PRO A 107 7.03 7.72 18.97
CA PRO A 107 6.52 7.67 20.33
C PRO A 107 5.42 6.61 20.58
N LYS A 108 5.34 6.23 21.84
CA LYS A 108 4.58 5.12 22.42
C LYS A 108 3.09 5.38 22.56
N ALA A 109 2.26 4.35 22.33
CA ALA A 109 0.98 4.17 23.04
C ALA A 109 0.58 2.69 23.10
N GLU A 110 0.21 2.21 24.29
CA GLU A 110 -0.29 0.86 24.57
C GLU A 110 -1.80 0.79 24.31
N ALA A 111 -2.28 -0.27 23.66
CA ALA A 111 -3.71 -0.53 23.57
C ALA A 111 -4.05 -2.03 23.43
N LYS A 112 -5.18 -2.42 24.05
CA LYS A 112 -5.69 -3.79 24.20
C LYS A 112 -6.35 -4.32 22.92
N ALA A 113 -6.22 -5.62 22.67
CA ALA A 113 -6.89 -6.34 21.58
C ALA A 113 -8.43 -6.19 21.64
N GLN A 114 -9.05 -5.93 20.51
CA GLN A 114 -10.51 -5.80 20.37
C GLN A 114 -11.12 -7.00 19.63
N LYS A 115 -12.41 -7.26 19.88
CA LYS A 115 -13.17 -8.34 19.24
C LYS A 115 -13.25 -8.15 17.71
N PRO A 116 -13.31 -9.25 16.91
CA PRO A 116 -13.39 -9.16 15.45
C PRO A 116 -14.56 -8.27 15.00
N GLY A 117 -14.25 -7.24 14.19
CA GLY A 117 -15.22 -6.33 13.61
C GLY A 117 -15.80 -6.86 12.26
N ARG A 118 -16.47 -5.98 11.50
CA ARG A 118 -17.09 -6.28 10.19
C ARG A 118 -16.10 -6.87 9.17
N LEU A 119 -14.83 -6.51 9.24
CA LEU A 119 -13.75 -7.04 8.40
C LEU A 119 -13.33 -8.47 8.76
N GLY A 120 -13.77 -8.98 9.91
CA GLY A 120 -13.33 -10.28 10.43
C GLY A 120 -11.90 -10.28 10.98
N LEU A 121 -11.39 -9.12 11.41
CA LEU A 121 -10.06 -8.94 11.96
C LEU A 121 -10.14 -8.68 13.48
N ALA A 122 -9.40 -9.47 14.26
CA ALA A 122 -9.02 -9.12 15.63
C ALA A 122 -7.63 -8.49 15.55
N ILE A 123 -7.54 -7.23 15.93
CA ILE A 123 -6.37 -6.38 15.75
C ILE A 123 -6.05 -5.61 17.02
N ARG A 124 -4.79 -5.27 17.18
CA ARG A 124 -4.30 -4.31 18.18
C ARG A 124 -3.21 -3.41 17.59
N PRO A 125 -2.96 -2.25 18.18
CA PRO A 125 -1.79 -1.44 17.82
C PRO A 125 -0.48 -2.20 18.05
N LEU A 126 0.51 -1.94 17.20
CA LEU A 126 1.85 -2.49 17.37
C LEU A 126 2.52 -1.90 18.61
N SER A 127 3.24 -2.77 19.34
CA SER A 127 4.18 -2.33 20.36
C SER A 127 5.40 -1.64 19.74
N PRO A 128 6.17 -0.83 20.50
CA PRO A 128 7.40 -0.21 20.00
C PRO A 128 8.41 -1.22 19.46
N GLU A 129 8.54 -2.38 20.10
CA GLU A 129 9.43 -3.46 19.68
C GLU A 129 8.97 -4.10 18.36
N GLU A 130 7.66 -4.30 18.20
CA GLU A 130 7.07 -4.83 16.96
C GLU A 130 7.23 -3.85 15.80
N ARG A 131 7.10 -2.55 16.02
CA ARG A 131 7.36 -1.52 14.98
C ARG A 131 8.78 -1.59 14.46
N GLN A 132 9.77 -1.71 15.36
CA GLN A 132 11.17 -1.88 14.97
C GLN A 132 11.40 -3.18 14.21
N LYS A 133 10.80 -4.27 14.67
CA LYS A 133 10.92 -5.59 14.01
C LYS A 133 10.34 -5.60 12.59
N HIS A 134 9.24 -4.90 12.38
CA HIS A 134 8.56 -4.81 11.08
C HIS A 134 9.03 -3.63 10.22
N GLY A 135 9.87 -2.74 10.77
CA GLY A 135 10.36 -1.56 10.06
C GLY A 135 9.27 -0.55 9.68
N VAL A 136 8.23 -0.43 10.53
CA VAL A 136 7.07 0.43 10.26
C VAL A 136 6.85 1.44 11.39
N GLU A 137 6.44 2.66 11.05
CA GLU A 137 6.20 3.71 12.03
C GLU A 137 4.88 3.56 12.78
N GLY A 138 3.90 2.87 12.18
CA GLY A 138 2.57 2.66 12.73
C GLY A 138 1.89 1.43 12.14
N GLY A 139 0.64 1.20 12.54
CA GLY A 139 -0.17 0.11 12.02
C GLY A 139 -0.81 -0.75 13.11
N LEU A 140 -1.57 -1.73 12.68
CA LEU A 140 -2.33 -2.64 13.54
C LEU A 140 -1.90 -4.08 13.27
N ILE A 141 -1.42 -4.80 14.28
CA ILE A 141 -1.08 -6.21 14.12
C ILE A 141 -2.33 -7.08 14.16
N VAL A 142 -2.42 -8.05 13.24
CA VAL A 142 -3.50 -9.02 13.16
C VAL A 142 -3.23 -10.17 14.13
N GLU A 143 -4.06 -10.29 15.15
CA GLU A 143 -4.03 -11.43 16.10
C GLU A 143 -4.85 -12.61 15.60
N LYS A 144 -5.96 -12.33 14.90
CA LYS A 144 -6.83 -13.35 14.32
C LYS A 144 -7.57 -12.80 13.12
N ALA A 145 -7.62 -13.58 12.04
CA ALA A 145 -8.46 -13.34 10.87
C ALA A 145 -9.56 -14.41 10.81
N VAL A 146 -10.81 -14.01 10.56
CA VAL A 146 -11.97 -14.89 10.40
C VAL A 146 -12.85 -14.38 9.26
N GLY A 147 -13.68 -15.26 8.70
CA GLY A 147 -14.63 -14.87 7.64
C GLY A 147 -13.99 -14.24 6.43
N PRO A 148 -14.39 -13.01 6.03
CA PRO A 148 -13.87 -12.34 4.83
C PRO A 148 -12.35 -12.17 4.84
N ALA A 149 -11.75 -11.77 5.97
CA ALA A 149 -10.31 -11.58 6.10
C ALA A 149 -9.53 -12.88 5.92
N GLN A 150 -10.03 -13.98 6.46
CA GLN A 150 -9.40 -15.29 6.29
C GLN A 150 -9.50 -15.77 4.85
N LYS A 151 -10.65 -15.58 4.19
CA LYS A 151 -10.85 -15.92 2.76
C LYS A 151 -9.94 -15.09 1.85
N ALA A 152 -9.67 -13.85 2.20
CA ALA A 152 -8.74 -12.98 1.47
C ALA A 152 -7.26 -13.35 1.69
N GLY A 153 -6.95 -14.29 2.59
CA GLY A 153 -5.58 -14.73 2.83
C GLY A 153 -4.80 -13.88 3.85
N ILE A 154 -5.50 -13.11 4.68
CA ILE A 154 -4.87 -12.40 5.80
C ILE A 154 -4.54 -13.42 6.91
N LEU A 155 -3.33 -13.34 7.43
CA LEU A 155 -2.80 -14.27 8.43
C LEU A 155 -2.58 -13.57 9.77
N LYS A 156 -2.49 -14.39 10.82
CA LYS A 156 -2.01 -13.91 12.12
C LYS A 156 -0.56 -13.46 12.01
N GLY A 157 -0.25 -12.27 12.54
CA GLY A 157 1.07 -11.67 12.50
C GLY A 157 1.27 -10.68 11.35
N ASP A 158 0.32 -10.56 10.41
CA ASP A 158 0.33 -9.47 9.43
C ASP A 158 0.15 -8.12 10.13
N VAL A 159 0.82 -7.10 9.62
CA VAL A 159 0.65 -5.72 10.08
C VAL A 159 -0.17 -4.94 9.06
N LEU A 160 -1.34 -4.48 9.45
CA LEU A 160 -2.19 -3.62 8.65
C LEU A 160 -1.68 -2.18 8.72
N LEU A 161 -1.29 -1.63 7.58
CA LEU A 161 -0.70 -0.30 7.44
C LEU A 161 -1.69 0.74 6.90
N ALA A 162 -2.52 0.34 5.92
CA ALA A 162 -3.45 1.27 5.28
C ALA A 162 -4.70 0.54 4.76
N VAL A 163 -5.75 1.33 4.52
CA VAL A 163 -7.01 0.91 3.88
C VAL A 163 -7.26 1.81 2.68
N ASN A 164 -7.39 1.24 1.49
CA ASN A 164 -7.55 1.99 0.22
C ASN A 164 -6.51 3.11 0.03
N GLY A 165 -5.28 2.92 0.53
CA GLY A 165 -4.21 3.92 0.48
C GLY A 165 -4.21 4.94 1.63
N GLU A 166 -5.25 5.00 2.47
CA GLU A 166 -5.28 5.84 3.66
C GLU A 166 -4.61 5.12 4.85
N PRO A 167 -3.59 5.73 5.51
CA PRO A 167 -2.86 5.07 6.59
C PRO A 167 -3.74 4.85 7.83
N VAL A 168 -3.53 3.72 8.50
CA VAL A 168 -4.28 3.33 9.70
C VAL A 168 -3.34 3.13 10.86
N SER A 169 -3.49 3.95 11.91
CA SER A 169 -2.73 3.85 13.16
C SER A 169 -3.55 3.29 14.34
N ASP A 170 -4.87 3.33 14.23
CA ASP A 170 -5.79 2.93 15.29
C ASP A 170 -7.04 2.20 14.75
N VAL A 171 -7.72 1.47 15.64
CA VAL A 171 -8.87 0.63 15.30
C VAL A 171 -10.10 1.44 14.91
N GLU A 172 -10.23 2.67 15.42
CA GLU A 172 -11.38 3.53 15.10
C GLU A 172 -11.27 4.07 13.68
N THR A 173 -10.07 4.51 13.28
CA THR A 173 -9.76 4.91 11.92
C THR A 173 -10.03 3.77 10.94
N LEU A 174 -9.57 2.54 11.27
CA LEU A 174 -9.88 1.37 10.43
C LEU A 174 -11.37 1.16 10.23
N LYS A 175 -12.18 1.24 11.29
CA LYS A 175 -13.64 1.07 11.18
C LYS A 175 -14.27 2.13 10.28
N LYS A 176 -13.91 3.40 10.46
CA LYS A 176 -14.41 4.51 9.64
C LYS A 176 -14.08 4.33 8.16
N LEU A 177 -12.83 3.96 7.87
CA LEU A 177 -12.37 3.74 6.49
C LEU A 177 -13.04 2.51 5.86
N ALA A 178 -13.20 1.44 6.59
CA ALA A 178 -13.88 0.23 6.13
C ALA A 178 -15.37 0.48 5.84
N ASP A 179 -16.05 1.28 6.66
CA ASP A 179 -17.45 1.65 6.46
C ASP A 179 -17.62 2.58 5.23
N LYS A 180 -16.67 3.50 5.03
CA LYS A 180 -16.64 4.40 3.86
C LYS A 180 -16.33 3.65 2.56
N ALA A 181 -15.49 2.63 2.60
CA ALA A 181 -15.07 1.85 1.43
C ALA A 181 -16.15 0.88 0.88
N GLY A 182 -17.25 0.64 1.62
CA GLY A 182 -18.35 -0.20 1.16
C GLY A 182 -18.03 -1.70 1.18
N ASN A 183 -18.20 -2.38 0.03
CA ASN A 183 -18.03 -3.84 -0.07
C ASN A 183 -16.64 -4.29 -0.56
N HIS A 184 -15.91 -3.42 -1.25
CA HIS A 184 -14.57 -3.69 -1.78
C HIS A 184 -13.55 -2.84 -1.04
N VAL A 185 -12.66 -3.48 -0.30
CA VAL A 185 -11.66 -2.84 0.54
C VAL A 185 -10.28 -3.36 0.17
N ALA A 186 -9.35 -2.49 -0.18
CA ALA A 186 -7.96 -2.86 -0.37
C ALA A 186 -7.18 -2.62 0.94
N LEU A 187 -6.68 -3.67 1.55
CA LEU A 187 -5.87 -3.60 2.76
C LEU A 187 -4.39 -3.67 2.41
N LEU A 188 -3.62 -2.64 2.78
CA LEU A 188 -2.16 -2.69 2.70
C LEU A 188 -1.64 -3.37 3.96
N ILE A 189 -1.01 -4.51 3.79
CA ILE A 189 -0.38 -5.25 4.88
C ILE A 189 1.12 -5.35 4.68
N GLU A 190 1.84 -5.42 5.80
CA GLU A 190 3.22 -5.87 5.83
C GLU A 190 3.25 -7.32 6.31
N ARG A 191 3.99 -8.16 5.61
CA ARG A 191 4.23 -9.57 5.91
C ARG A 191 5.69 -9.90 5.66
N GLN A 192 6.44 -10.23 6.71
CA GLN A 192 7.86 -10.62 6.66
C GLN A 192 8.74 -9.61 5.90
N GLY A 193 8.57 -8.32 6.15
CA GLY A 193 9.34 -7.25 5.50
C GLY A 193 8.85 -6.85 4.10
N ASN A 194 7.79 -7.48 3.60
CA ASN A 194 7.20 -7.13 2.30
C ASN A 194 5.81 -6.53 2.48
N THR A 195 5.53 -5.46 1.76
CA THR A 195 4.20 -4.85 1.72
C THR A 195 3.42 -5.31 0.50
N LEU A 196 2.14 -5.63 0.70
CA LEU A 196 1.23 -6.03 -0.37
C LEU A 196 -0.19 -5.56 -0.10
N PHE A 197 -0.92 -5.23 -1.15
CA PHE A 197 -2.35 -4.98 -1.06
C PHE A 197 -3.13 -6.29 -1.19
N ILE A 198 -4.08 -6.50 -0.28
CA ILE A 198 -5.01 -7.62 -0.32
C ILE A 198 -6.43 -7.07 -0.53
N PRO A 199 -7.12 -7.46 -1.62
CA PRO A 199 -8.51 -7.09 -1.82
C PRO A 199 -9.39 -7.90 -0.87
N LEU A 200 -10.23 -7.21 -0.11
CA LEU A 200 -11.21 -7.79 0.79
C LEU A 200 -12.62 -7.52 0.28
N ASN A 201 -13.37 -8.56 0.01
CA ASN A 201 -14.77 -8.46 -0.37
C ASN A 201 -15.66 -8.72 0.85
N LEU A 202 -16.43 -7.69 1.23
CA LEU A 202 -17.35 -7.70 2.37
C LEU A 202 -18.78 -8.06 2.00
N SER A 203 -19.07 -8.37 0.72
CA SER A 203 -20.39 -8.81 0.32
C SER A 203 -20.75 -10.08 1.07
N LYS A 204 -21.88 -10.06 1.76
CA LYS A 204 -22.45 -11.26 2.38
C LYS A 204 -22.79 -12.23 1.26
N GLU A 205 -22.11 -13.37 1.21
CA GLU A 205 -22.66 -14.53 0.50
C GLU A 205 -24.03 -14.82 1.11
N LYS A 206 -25.03 -14.83 0.25
CA LYS A 206 -26.41 -15.17 0.56
C LYS A 206 -26.55 -16.68 0.70
#